data_fdcba7db30b8b6afb50052e50e109398
#
_entry.id   fdcba7db30b8b6afb50052e50e109398
#
_cell.length_a   1.000
_cell.length_b   1.000
_cell.length_c   1.000
_cell.angle_alpha   90.00
_cell.angle_beta   90.00
_cell.angle_gamma   90.00
#
_symmetry.space_group_name_H-M   'P 1'
#
loop_
_entity.id
_entity.type
_entity.pdbx_description
1 polymer ?
#
loop_
_entity_poly.entity_id
_entity_poly.type
_entity_poly.pdbx_seq_one_letter_code
_entity_poly.pdbx_strand_id
1 'polypeptide(L)'
;MALAASGAISFANLRDEFSPGSNTSISFSDYYRQGSKVKAKAGNNNAVHLAAAIPTSGAIDLSDFYSTARGFQYTYTSNATNQNLSTVFGNDYAVDYPKFIVINAGITVYSTSTSTAALNIASGGAGSITITNSGNIYGMGGTAGQAGGTALLASTSATLVNNSGAN
;
A
#
# COMPACT_ATOMS: atom_id res chain seq x y z
N MET A 1 -5.92 -10.22 -3.34
CA MET A 1 -6.18 -11.00 -2.07
C MET A 1 -4.92 -11.78 -1.78
N ALA A 2 -4.43 -11.79 -0.53
CA ALA A 2 -3.23 -12.57 -0.23
C ALA A 2 -3.45 -14.06 -0.49
N LEU A 3 -2.41 -14.74 -0.98
CA LEU A 3 -2.42 -16.18 -1.14
C LEU A 3 -2.47 -16.89 0.21
N ALA A 4 -2.96 -18.13 0.24
CA ALA A 4 -3.08 -18.91 1.45
C ALA A 4 -1.73 -19.01 2.20
N ALA A 5 -1.80 -19.08 3.54
CA ALA A 5 -0.60 -19.22 4.38
C ALA A 5 -0.04 -20.66 4.37
N SER A 6 -0.85 -21.62 3.96
CA SER A 6 -0.48 -23.05 3.86
C SER A 6 -1.49 -23.81 3.01
N GLY A 7 -1.20 -25.03 2.67
CA GLY A 7 -2.10 -25.91 1.90
C GLY A 7 -1.83 -25.83 0.39
N ALA A 8 -2.84 -26.21 -0.41
CA ALA A 8 -2.68 -26.24 -1.86
C ALA A 8 -2.75 -24.82 -2.47
N ILE A 9 -1.72 -24.44 -3.21
CA ILE A 9 -1.72 -23.29 -4.12
C ILE A 9 -1.59 -23.82 -5.54
N SER A 10 -2.37 -23.26 -6.46
CA SER A 10 -2.33 -23.62 -7.88
C SER A 10 -1.80 -22.45 -8.72
N PHE A 11 -1.39 -22.71 -9.95
CA PHE A 11 -1.06 -21.66 -10.91
C PHE A 11 -2.22 -20.69 -11.17
N ALA A 12 -3.46 -21.17 -11.07
CA ALA A 12 -4.63 -20.30 -11.17
C ALA A 12 -4.64 -19.26 -10.04
N ASN A 13 -4.34 -19.68 -8.81
CA ASN A 13 -4.24 -18.75 -7.68
C ASN A 13 -3.14 -17.71 -7.89
N LEU A 14 -1.95 -18.12 -8.37
CA LEU A 14 -0.86 -17.20 -8.69
C LEU A 14 -1.27 -16.18 -9.77
N ARG A 15 -1.89 -16.67 -10.83
CA ARG A 15 -2.38 -15.80 -11.91
C ARG A 15 -3.39 -14.79 -11.39
N ASP A 16 -4.37 -15.23 -10.63
CA ASP A 16 -5.46 -14.38 -10.14
C ASP A 16 -4.93 -13.30 -9.18
N GLU A 17 -3.90 -13.60 -8.40
CA GLU A 17 -3.27 -12.62 -7.51
C GLU A 17 -2.33 -11.66 -8.26
N PHE A 18 -1.39 -12.17 -9.05
CA PHE A 18 -0.31 -11.35 -9.64
C PHE A 18 -0.59 -10.86 -11.06
N SER A 19 -1.56 -11.44 -11.76
CA SER A 19 -1.90 -11.09 -13.15
C SER A 19 -3.41 -11.15 -13.38
N PRO A 20 -4.24 -10.47 -12.58
CA PRO A 20 -5.69 -10.56 -12.70
C PRO A 20 -6.14 -10.18 -14.13
N GLY A 21 -7.02 -10.99 -14.70
CA GLY A 21 -7.56 -10.79 -16.03
C GLY A 21 -6.67 -11.29 -17.18
N SER A 22 -5.51 -11.87 -16.93
CA SER A 22 -4.65 -12.45 -17.96
C SER A 22 -4.99 -13.92 -18.20
N ASN A 23 -5.22 -14.28 -19.47
CA ASN A 23 -5.42 -15.67 -19.92
C ASN A 23 -4.21 -16.20 -20.73
N THR A 24 -3.08 -15.50 -20.70
CA THR A 24 -1.87 -15.92 -21.43
C THR A 24 -1.17 -17.07 -20.73
N SER A 25 -0.44 -17.87 -21.50
CA SER A 25 0.47 -18.87 -20.94
C SER A 25 1.46 -18.22 -19.99
N ILE A 26 1.67 -18.83 -18.84
CA ILE A 26 2.54 -18.35 -17.77
C ILE A 26 3.53 -19.46 -17.40
N SER A 27 4.73 -19.07 -17.04
CA SER A 27 5.76 -19.97 -16.49
C SER A 27 6.16 -19.52 -15.11
N PHE A 28 6.80 -20.37 -14.32
CA PHE A 28 7.34 -19.98 -13.04
C PHE A 28 8.34 -18.81 -13.13
N SER A 29 9.09 -18.73 -14.23
CA SER A 29 10.04 -17.63 -14.44
C SER A 29 9.37 -16.25 -14.51
N ASP A 30 8.11 -16.17 -14.87
CA ASP A 30 7.35 -14.91 -14.87
C ASP A 30 7.07 -14.38 -13.47
N TYR A 31 7.09 -15.26 -12.47
CA TYR A 31 6.73 -14.96 -11.09
C TYR A 31 7.94 -14.68 -10.18
N TYR A 32 9.18 -14.71 -10.67
CA TYR A 32 10.27 -14.18 -9.89
C TYR A 32 9.98 -12.74 -9.47
N ARG A 33 10.34 -12.40 -8.25
CA ARG A 33 10.30 -11.01 -7.80
C ARG A 33 11.28 -10.19 -8.66
N GLN A 34 10.79 -9.18 -9.33
CA GLN A 34 11.39 -8.40 -10.43
C GLN A 34 11.14 -8.98 -11.83
N GLY A 35 10.39 -10.05 -11.94
CA GLY A 35 9.91 -10.58 -13.20
C GLY A 35 8.71 -9.81 -13.77
N SER A 36 8.10 -10.38 -14.81
CA SER A 36 7.00 -9.69 -15.51
C SER A 36 5.73 -9.55 -14.65
N LYS A 37 5.49 -10.46 -13.71
CA LYS A 37 4.26 -10.56 -12.92
C LYS A 37 4.42 -10.02 -11.49
N VAL A 38 5.57 -10.18 -10.87
CA VAL A 38 5.85 -9.67 -9.53
C VAL A 38 6.79 -8.48 -9.64
N LYS A 39 6.24 -7.27 -9.52
CA LYS A 39 7.02 -6.02 -9.68
C LYS A 39 8.13 -5.92 -8.64
N ALA A 40 9.25 -5.33 -9.04
CA ALA A 40 10.31 -4.97 -8.12
C ALA A 40 9.85 -3.89 -7.13
N LYS A 41 10.44 -3.87 -5.94
CA LYS A 41 10.44 -2.68 -5.09
C LYS A 41 11.48 -1.70 -5.65
N ALA A 42 11.03 -0.53 -6.09
CA ALA A 42 11.88 0.45 -6.78
C ALA A 42 12.56 1.42 -5.81
N GLY A 43 12.11 1.50 -4.56
CA GLY A 43 12.57 2.48 -3.57
C GLY A 43 13.19 1.87 -2.32
N ASN A 44 14.08 2.64 -1.68
CA ASN A 44 14.65 2.32 -0.37
C ASN A 44 13.82 3.02 0.74
N ASN A 45 12.52 2.74 0.77
CA ASN A 45 11.55 3.28 1.73
C ASN A 45 11.12 2.18 2.72
N ASN A 46 10.37 2.57 3.77
CA ASN A 46 9.90 1.67 4.81
C ASN A 46 8.64 0.86 4.43
N ALA A 47 8.12 1.02 3.22
CA ALA A 47 7.00 0.19 2.76
C ALA A 47 7.44 -1.27 2.58
N VAL A 48 6.60 -2.19 3.01
CA VAL A 48 6.83 -3.63 2.87
C VAL A 48 6.34 -4.08 1.49
N HIS A 49 7.18 -4.84 0.78
CA HIS A 49 6.76 -5.56 -0.41
C HIS A 49 6.01 -6.82 0.01
N LEU A 50 4.72 -6.91 -0.30
CA LEU A 50 3.88 -8.02 0.14
C LEU A 50 4.23 -9.39 -0.49
N ALA A 51 5.07 -9.39 -1.52
CA ALA A 51 5.64 -10.59 -2.14
C ALA A 51 7.15 -10.71 -1.90
N ALA A 52 7.67 -10.18 -0.80
CA ALA A 52 9.11 -10.17 -0.52
C ALA A 52 9.72 -11.56 -0.35
N ALA A 53 8.93 -12.57 0.02
CA ALA A 53 9.36 -13.96 0.16
C ALA A 53 9.71 -14.62 -1.18
N ILE A 54 9.10 -14.17 -2.29
CA ILE A 54 9.35 -14.73 -3.61
C ILE A 54 10.79 -14.45 -4.04
N PRO A 55 11.58 -15.47 -4.45
CA PRO A 55 12.97 -15.28 -4.86
C PRO A 55 13.09 -14.42 -6.12
N THR A 56 14.26 -13.83 -6.34
CA THR A 56 14.59 -13.06 -7.55
C THR A 56 15.26 -13.91 -8.61
N SER A 57 15.77 -15.08 -8.24
CA SER A 57 16.46 -16.05 -9.12
C SER A 57 16.64 -17.37 -8.39
N GLY A 58 17.09 -18.40 -9.08
CA GLY A 58 17.36 -19.71 -8.51
C GLY A 58 16.15 -20.63 -8.53
N ALA A 59 16.03 -21.51 -7.56
CA ALA A 59 14.83 -22.35 -7.43
C ALA A 59 13.64 -21.50 -6.98
N ILE A 60 12.46 -21.79 -7.54
CA ILE A 60 11.18 -21.20 -7.15
C ILE A 60 10.16 -22.32 -7.08
N ASP A 61 9.43 -22.40 -5.99
CA ASP A 61 8.36 -23.38 -5.79
C ASP A 61 7.10 -22.75 -5.24
N LEU A 62 6.04 -23.53 -5.11
CA LEU A 62 4.75 -23.00 -4.64
C LEU A 62 4.79 -22.54 -3.18
N SER A 63 5.72 -23.02 -2.38
CA SER A 63 5.84 -22.59 -0.98
C SER A 63 6.35 -21.14 -0.84
N ASP A 64 7.09 -20.64 -1.83
CA ASP A 64 7.57 -19.25 -1.86
C ASP A 64 6.42 -18.23 -1.94
N PHE A 65 5.25 -18.70 -2.37
CA PHE A 65 4.08 -17.85 -2.55
C PHE A 65 3.14 -17.82 -1.34
N TYR A 66 3.37 -18.63 -0.31
CA TYR A 66 2.52 -18.60 0.88
C TYR A 66 2.54 -17.22 1.54
N SER A 67 1.37 -16.77 1.95
CA SER A 67 1.15 -15.46 2.58
C SER A 67 1.57 -14.26 1.74
N THR A 68 1.88 -14.44 0.46
CA THR A 68 2.23 -13.33 -0.41
C THR A 68 0.99 -12.67 -1.02
N ALA A 69 1.11 -11.41 -1.35
CA ALA A 69 0.10 -10.64 -2.05
C ALA A 69 0.74 -9.65 -3.03
N ARG A 70 -0.03 -9.26 -4.03
CA ARG A 70 0.35 -8.17 -4.93
C ARG A 70 0.24 -6.84 -4.21
N GLY A 71 1.34 -6.09 -4.10
CA GLY A 71 1.30 -4.72 -3.58
C GLY A 71 2.46 -4.34 -2.67
N PHE A 72 2.41 -3.06 -2.27
CA PHE A 72 3.28 -2.48 -1.25
C PHE A 72 2.41 -2.02 -0.08
N GLN A 73 2.86 -2.26 1.15
CA GLN A 73 2.14 -1.84 2.34
C GLN A 73 3.01 -0.96 3.21
N TYR A 74 2.42 0.12 3.72
CA TYR A 74 2.99 0.92 4.79
C TYR A 74 2.04 0.96 5.98
N THR A 75 2.56 0.72 7.18
CA THR A 75 1.77 0.71 8.41
C THR A 75 2.28 1.78 9.37
N TYR A 76 1.40 2.69 9.76
CA TYR A 76 1.65 3.65 10.83
C TYR A 76 1.49 2.94 12.18
N THR A 77 2.61 2.76 12.89
CA THR A 77 2.68 2.15 14.23
C THR A 77 3.01 3.17 15.32
N SER A 78 3.22 4.42 14.94
CA SER A 78 3.41 5.58 15.80
C SER A 78 2.74 6.80 15.20
N ASN A 79 2.47 7.82 16.03
CA ASN A 79 1.90 9.07 15.54
C ASN A 79 2.80 9.72 14.50
N ALA A 80 2.17 10.34 13.51
CA ALA A 80 2.88 10.96 12.39
C ALA A 80 2.22 12.30 12.01
N THR A 81 3.00 13.21 11.42
CA THR A 81 2.53 14.53 11.04
C THR A 81 2.77 14.81 9.56
N ASN A 82 1.83 15.51 8.91
CA ASN A 82 1.99 16.07 7.56
C ASN A 82 2.49 15.02 6.55
N GLN A 83 1.88 13.85 6.53
CA GLN A 83 2.34 12.73 5.72
C GLN A 83 1.98 12.90 4.25
N ASN A 84 2.94 12.65 3.37
CA ASN A 84 2.73 12.60 1.92
C ASN A 84 3.05 11.19 1.42
N LEU A 85 2.07 10.53 0.78
CA LEU A 85 2.24 9.17 0.31
C LEU A 85 3.32 9.02 -0.78
N SER A 86 3.56 10.06 -1.58
CA SER A 86 4.69 10.03 -2.54
C SER A 86 6.05 9.94 -1.83
N THR A 87 6.18 10.55 -0.66
CA THR A 87 7.39 10.44 0.17
C THR A 87 7.44 9.10 0.89
N VAL A 88 6.30 8.63 1.43
CA VAL A 88 6.20 7.35 2.15
C VAL A 88 6.60 6.17 1.26
N PHE A 89 6.10 6.13 0.02
CA PHE A 89 6.41 5.07 -0.93
C PHE A 89 7.64 5.39 -1.81
N GLY A 90 8.11 6.64 -1.85
CA GLY A 90 9.22 7.04 -2.71
C GLY A 90 9.00 6.62 -4.17
N ASN A 91 10.00 6.01 -4.79
CA ASN A 91 9.90 5.56 -6.19
C ASN A 91 8.83 4.49 -6.42
N ASP A 92 8.44 3.72 -5.38
CA ASP A 92 7.34 2.75 -5.48
C ASP A 92 5.98 3.42 -5.68
N TYR A 93 5.84 4.71 -5.39
CA TYR A 93 4.60 5.45 -5.57
C TYR A 93 4.13 5.46 -7.03
N ALA A 94 5.04 5.60 -7.97
CA ALA A 94 4.77 5.63 -9.41
C ALA A 94 4.69 4.23 -10.05
N VAL A 95 5.01 3.16 -9.32
CA VAL A 95 4.88 1.78 -9.83
C VAL A 95 3.41 1.41 -9.92
N ASP A 96 2.96 0.88 -11.06
CA ASP A 96 1.59 0.35 -11.24
C ASP A 96 1.41 -0.96 -10.45
N TYR A 97 1.26 -0.80 -9.15
CA TYR A 97 1.09 -1.88 -8.17
C TYR A 97 0.25 -1.38 -7.00
N PRO A 98 -0.65 -2.18 -6.42
CA PRO A 98 -1.49 -1.74 -5.31
C PRO A 98 -0.67 -1.22 -4.12
N LYS A 99 -1.15 -0.15 -3.49
CA LYS A 99 -0.58 0.42 -2.26
C LYS A 99 -1.61 0.35 -1.15
N PHE A 100 -1.18 -0.22 -0.04
CA PHE A 100 -1.99 -0.36 1.15
C PHE A 100 -1.37 0.48 2.27
N ILE A 101 -2.17 1.36 2.83
CA ILE A 101 -1.81 2.17 3.98
C ILE A 101 -2.67 1.68 5.14
N VAL A 102 -2.01 1.32 6.24
CA VAL A 102 -2.69 0.90 7.46
C VAL A 102 -2.37 1.89 8.57
N ILE A 103 -3.39 2.44 9.22
CA ILE A 103 -3.25 3.25 10.42
C ILE A 103 -3.80 2.41 11.57
N ASN A 104 -2.91 1.99 12.46
CA ASN A 104 -3.29 1.12 13.59
C ASN A 104 -4.18 1.85 14.59
N ALA A 105 -4.94 1.09 15.37
CA ALA A 105 -5.75 1.62 16.46
C ALA A 105 -4.86 2.39 17.47
N GLY A 106 -5.36 3.54 17.95
CA GLY A 106 -4.63 4.42 18.84
C GLY A 106 -3.57 5.32 18.19
N ILE A 107 -3.29 5.13 16.90
CA ILE A 107 -2.34 5.96 16.17
C ILE A 107 -3.07 7.15 15.54
N THR A 108 -2.42 8.31 15.62
CA THR A 108 -2.93 9.55 15.02
C THR A 108 -1.98 10.06 13.94
N VAL A 109 -2.51 10.27 12.75
CA VAL A 109 -1.87 11.04 11.68
C VAL A 109 -2.51 12.42 11.68
N TYR A 110 -1.74 13.47 11.93
CA TYR A 110 -2.30 14.81 12.10
C TYR A 110 -1.52 15.90 11.39
N SER A 111 -2.20 17.00 11.10
CA SER A 111 -1.56 18.19 10.55
C SER A 111 -1.07 19.12 11.66
N THR A 112 0.08 19.73 11.41
CA THR A 112 0.65 20.81 12.27
C THR A 112 0.43 22.19 11.67
N SER A 113 -0.29 22.31 10.55
CA SER A 113 -0.56 23.57 9.86
C SER A 113 -1.93 23.52 9.18
N THR A 114 -2.64 24.65 9.15
CA THR A 114 -3.91 24.78 8.43
C THR A 114 -3.73 24.70 6.90
N SER A 115 -2.52 24.91 6.39
CA SER A 115 -2.20 24.88 4.96
C SER A 115 -1.68 23.52 4.46
N THR A 116 -1.42 22.58 5.37
CA THR A 116 -0.88 21.25 5.03
C THR A 116 -1.88 20.18 5.48
N ALA A 117 -2.15 19.19 4.63
CA ALA A 117 -2.99 18.05 5.03
C ALA A 117 -2.26 17.12 6.01
N ALA A 118 -3.00 16.48 6.91
CA ALA A 118 -2.45 15.44 7.77
C ALA A 118 -1.95 14.25 6.95
N LEU A 119 -2.76 13.81 5.98
CA LEU A 119 -2.40 12.78 5.01
C LEU A 119 -2.69 13.28 3.60
N ASN A 120 -1.66 13.36 2.77
CA ASN A 120 -1.75 13.79 1.38
C ASN A 120 -1.53 12.61 0.43
N ILE A 121 -2.52 12.32 -0.41
CA ILE A 121 -2.44 11.40 -1.53
C ILE A 121 -2.12 12.24 -2.76
N ALA A 122 -0.83 12.45 -3.02
CA ALA A 122 -0.36 13.31 -4.11
C ALA A 122 -0.74 12.75 -5.49
N SER A 123 -0.69 13.58 -6.50
CA SER A 123 -0.76 13.14 -7.90
C SER A 123 0.46 12.28 -8.28
N GLY A 124 0.35 11.53 -9.38
CA GLY A 124 1.45 10.68 -9.89
C GLY A 124 1.55 9.30 -9.25
N GLY A 125 0.66 8.93 -8.32
CA GLY A 125 0.52 7.56 -7.86
C GLY A 125 -0.08 6.67 -8.96
N ALA A 126 0.54 5.51 -9.21
CA ALA A 126 0.01 4.50 -10.11
C ALA A 126 -0.45 3.26 -9.32
N GLY A 127 -1.36 2.49 -9.90
CA GLY A 127 -2.06 1.40 -9.20
C GLY A 127 -3.12 1.91 -8.21
N SER A 128 -3.86 0.99 -7.61
CA SER A 128 -4.86 1.33 -6.61
C SER A 128 -4.23 1.76 -5.28
N ILE A 129 -4.85 2.70 -4.59
CA ILE A 129 -4.46 3.14 -3.25
C ILE A 129 -5.61 2.83 -2.30
N THR A 130 -5.33 2.06 -1.25
CA THR A 130 -6.31 1.73 -0.21
C THR A 130 -5.75 2.13 1.16
N ILE A 131 -6.53 2.91 1.89
CA ILE A 131 -6.22 3.32 3.27
C ILE A 131 -7.18 2.60 4.19
N THR A 132 -6.65 1.77 5.09
CA THR A 132 -7.41 1.16 6.19
C THR A 132 -7.09 1.92 7.47
N ASN A 133 -8.05 2.71 7.94
CA ASN A 133 -7.90 3.52 9.14
C ASN A 133 -8.62 2.85 10.32
N SER A 134 -7.84 2.48 11.34
CA SER A 134 -8.33 2.04 12.65
C SER A 134 -7.97 3.03 13.76
N GLY A 135 -7.23 4.08 13.41
CA GLY A 135 -6.80 5.16 14.29
C GLY A 135 -7.51 6.47 13.96
N ASN A 136 -6.76 7.56 13.90
CA ASN A 136 -7.31 8.89 13.65
C ASN A 136 -6.53 9.63 12.56
N ILE A 137 -7.25 10.45 11.78
CA ILE A 137 -6.65 11.38 10.82
C ILE A 137 -7.23 12.77 11.10
N TYR A 138 -6.42 13.70 11.62
CA TYR A 138 -6.87 15.04 12.02
C TYR A 138 -6.20 16.16 11.23
N GLY A 139 -6.99 17.05 10.66
CA GLY A 139 -6.54 18.36 10.25
C GLY A 139 -6.20 19.23 11.47
N MET A 140 -5.36 20.24 11.31
CA MET A 140 -5.12 21.23 12.35
C MET A 140 -6.37 22.07 12.59
N GLY A 141 -6.73 22.31 13.84
CA GLY A 141 -7.80 23.24 14.20
C GLY A 141 -7.48 24.68 13.74
N GLY A 142 -8.50 25.39 13.25
CA GLY A 142 -8.38 26.84 13.00
C GLY A 142 -8.35 27.63 14.29
N THR A 143 -7.78 28.84 14.24
CA THR A 143 -7.96 29.84 15.31
C THR A 143 -9.35 30.45 15.24
N ALA A 144 -9.77 31.21 16.26
CA ALA A 144 -11.09 31.84 16.27
C ALA A 144 -11.36 32.63 14.97
N GLY A 145 -12.42 32.26 14.28
CA GLY A 145 -12.82 32.88 13.01
C GLY A 145 -12.06 32.42 11.76
N GLN A 146 -11.15 31.45 11.88
CA GLN A 146 -10.41 30.91 10.75
C GLN A 146 -10.78 29.44 10.48
N ALA A 147 -10.71 29.03 9.21
CA ALA A 147 -10.93 27.63 8.82
C ALA A 147 -9.82 26.73 9.39
N GLY A 148 -10.17 25.50 9.76
CA GLY A 148 -9.23 24.46 10.11
C GLY A 148 -8.52 23.89 8.88
N GLY A 149 -7.44 23.15 9.09
CA GLY A 149 -6.67 22.46 8.07
C GLY A 149 -7.31 21.16 7.61
N THR A 150 -6.87 20.67 6.48
CA THR A 150 -7.35 19.44 5.86
C THR A 150 -6.81 18.19 6.59
N ALA A 151 -7.70 17.24 6.92
CA ALA A 151 -7.28 15.95 7.44
C ALA A 151 -6.71 15.06 6.32
N LEU A 152 -7.50 14.83 5.27
CA LEU A 152 -7.12 14.02 4.11
C LEU A 152 -7.27 14.83 2.82
N LEU A 153 -6.19 14.96 2.06
CA LEU A 153 -6.18 15.54 0.72
C LEU A 153 -5.89 14.45 -0.30
N ALA A 154 -6.76 14.26 -1.27
CA ALA A 154 -6.57 13.29 -2.34
C ALA A 154 -6.52 14.00 -3.70
N SER A 155 -5.36 13.96 -4.34
CA SER A 155 -5.14 14.46 -5.71
C SER A 155 -5.20 13.33 -6.76
N THR A 156 -5.40 12.09 -6.33
CA THR A 156 -5.67 10.92 -7.16
C THR A 156 -6.69 10.03 -6.45
N SER A 157 -7.30 9.11 -7.21
CA SER A 157 -8.34 8.21 -6.68
C SER A 157 -7.77 7.27 -5.62
N ALA A 158 -8.48 7.15 -4.49
CA ALA A 158 -8.12 6.24 -3.42
C ALA A 158 -9.38 5.73 -2.70
N THR A 159 -9.27 4.58 -2.08
CA THR A 159 -10.31 4.02 -1.21
C THR A 159 -9.93 4.23 0.24
N LEU A 160 -10.81 4.85 1.02
CA LEU A 160 -10.69 4.95 2.47
C LEU A 160 -11.67 3.99 3.14
N VAL A 161 -11.16 3.10 3.96
CA VAL A 161 -11.93 2.20 4.82
C VAL A 161 -11.71 2.64 6.26
N ASN A 162 -12.72 3.22 6.89
CA ASN A 162 -12.70 3.52 8.32
C ASN A 162 -13.30 2.34 9.10
N ASN A 163 -12.50 1.80 10.00
CA ASN A 163 -12.95 0.79 10.94
C ASN A 163 -13.71 1.44 12.11
N SER A 164 -14.46 0.64 12.86
CA SER A 164 -15.21 1.13 14.03
C SER A 164 -14.27 1.82 15.03
N GLY A 165 -14.64 3.05 15.44
CA GLY A 165 -13.85 3.88 16.36
C GLY A 165 -12.75 4.74 15.70
N ALA A 166 -12.57 4.65 14.38
CA ALA A 166 -11.66 5.54 13.64
C ALA A 166 -12.31 6.92 13.38
N ASN A 167 -11.49 7.96 13.37
CA ASN A 167 -11.88 9.35 13.07
C ASN A 167 -10.98 9.95 11.99
#